data_90586a7815b847f0a71e0dd2c864f3cc
#
_entry.id   90586a7815b847f0a71e0dd2c864f3cc
#
_cell.length_a   1.000
_cell.length_b   1.000
_cell.length_c   1.000
_cell.angle_alpha   90.00
_cell.angle_beta   90.00
_cell.angle_gamma   90.00
#
_symmetry.space_group_name_H-M   'P 1'
#
loop_
_entity.id
_entity.type
_entity.pdbx_description
1 polymer ?
#
loop_
_entity_poly.entity_id
_entity_poly.type
_entity_poly.pdbx_seq_one_letter_code
_entity_poly.pdbx_strand_id
1 'polypeptide(L)'
;MDFRNEKAKKLKQGAIRAMFDRAATMTDVISMGIGEPDMPTPELVCRAGAEALQQGLTHYTPNAGTMQLRRAIAERASVAPVGYDPAQEIIITNGGMGALSLLFLVILNDGDEILIQDPQWLNYVAQVQYCGGVPVR
;
A
#
# COMPACT_ATOMS: atom_id res chain seq x y z
N MET A 1 -28.33 0.64 -13.35
CA MET A 1 -27.32 0.24 -14.34
C MET A 1 -26.01 0.06 -13.61
N ASP A 2 -25.34 -1.10 -13.72
CA ASP A 2 -24.05 -1.36 -13.04
C ASP A 2 -22.91 -1.00 -14.00
N PHE A 3 -22.17 0.04 -13.69
CA PHE A 3 -21.07 0.56 -14.52
C PHE A 3 -19.70 -0.12 -14.22
N ARG A 4 -19.67 -1.08 -13.29
CA ARG A 4 -18.42 -1.81 -12.97
C ARG A 4 -18.02 -2.71 -14.13
N ASN A 5 -16.73 -2.74 -14.45
CA ASN A 5 -16.19 -3.70 -15.41
C ASN A 5 -16.22 -5.13 -14.85
N GLU A 6 -15.99 -6.14 -15.68
CA GLU A 6 -16.09 -7.55 -15.28
C GLU A 6 -15.04 -7.94 -14.22
N LYS A 7 -13.85 -7.34 -14.22
CA LYS A 7 -12.83 -7.56 -13.19
C LYS A 7 -13.34 -7.04 -11.82
N ALA A 8 -13.91 -5.83 -11.80
CA ALA A 8 -14.44 -5.24 -10.56
C ALA A 8 -15.68 -5.98 -10.01
N LYS A 9 -16.51 -6.56 -10.88
CA LYS A 9 -17.66 -7.37 -10.45
C LYS A 9 -17.26 -8.67 -9.77
N LYS A 10 -16.09 -9.22 -10.10
CA LYS A 10 -15.55 -10.44 -9.48
C LYS A 10 -14.95 -10.22 -8.11
N LEU A 11 -14.58 -8.97 -7.77
CA LEU A 11 -14.01 -8.65 -6.47
C LEU A 11 -15.09 -8.77 -5.38
N LYS A 12 -14.81 -9.59 -4.38
CA LYS A 12 -15.66 -9.69 -3.18
C LYS A 12 -15.25 -8.63 -2.17
N GLN A 13 -16.23 -8.08 -1.47
CA GLN A 13 -15.95 -7.21 -0.33
C GLN A 13 -15.07 -7.95 0.69
N GLY A 14 -13.98 -7.32 1.13
CA GLY A 14 -13.08 -7.94 2.08
C GLY A 14 -13.77 -8.24 3.42
N ALA A 15 -13.56 -9.43 3.95
CA ALA A 15 -14.15 -9.88 5.22
C ALA A 15 -13.81 -8.92 6.38
N ILE A 16 -12.62 -8.33 6.37
CA ILE A 16 -12.18 -7.32 7.35
C ILE A 16 -13.13 -6.13 7.35
N ARG A 17 -13.48 -5.59 6.19
CA ARG A 17 -14.38 -4.44 6.09
C ARG A 17 -15.76 -4.75 6.65
N ALA A 18 -16.32 -5.91 6.31
CA ALA A 18 -17.62 -6.35 6.85
C ALA A 18 -17.60 -6.50 8.38
N MET A 19 -16.49 -6.97 8.96
CA MET A 19 -16.31 -7.02 10.42
C MET A 19 -16.23 -5.63 11.05
N PHE A 20 -15.58 -4.69 10.38
CA PHE A 20 -15.53 -3.28 10.84
C PHE A 20 -16.92 -2.64 10.85
N ASP A 21 -17.64 -2.76 9.75
CA ASP A 21 -19.00 -2.21 9.62
C ASP A 21 -19.91 -2.80 10.71
N ARG A 22 -19.75 -4.08 11.05
CA ARG A 22 -20.46 -4.72 12.14
C ARG A 22 -20.01 -4.21 13.52
N ALA A 23 -18.71 -4.11 13.77
CA ALA A 23 -18.17 -3.62 15.04
C ALA A 23 -18.61 -2.18 15.34
N ALA A 24 -18.71 -1.33 14.32
CA ALA A 24 -19.18 0.04 14.45
C ALA A 24 -20.63 0.17 14.96
N THR A 25 -21.44 -0.89 14.87
CA THR A 25 -22.82 -0.94 15.38
C THR A 25 -22.94 -1.51 16.79
N MET A 26 -21.82 -1.91 17.40
CA MET A 26 -21.80 -2.56 18.72
C MET A 26 -21.13 -1.64 19.76
N THR A 27 -21.52 -1.81 21.04
CA THR A 27 -20.88 -1.19 22.19
C THR A 27 -19.92 -2.19 22.84
N ASP A 28 -18.90 -1.69 23.54
CA ASP A 28 -17.90 -2.50 24.28
C ASP A 28 -17.11 -3.50 23.42
N VAL A 29 -16.74 -3.09 22.20
CA VAL A 29 -15.95 -3.91 21.30
C VAL A 29 -14.46 -3.69 21.53
N ILE A 30 -13.73 -4.76 21.83
CA ILE A 30 -12.27 -4.79 21.73
C ILE A 30 -11.92 -5.13 20.29
N SER A 31 -11.50 -4.13 19.52
CA SER A 31 -11.17 -4.32 18.11
C SER A 31 -9.80 -4.96 17.96
N MET A 32 -9.76 -6.13 17.31
CA MET A 32 -8.54 -6.83 16.88
C MET A 32 -8.50 -7.00 15.35
N GLY A 33 -9.27 -6.21 14.63
CA GLY A 33 -9.51 -6.40 13.20
C GLY A 33 -8.49 -5.73 12.29
N ILE A 34 -7.88 -4.60 12.69
CA ILE A 34 -6.81 -3.94 11.94
C ILE A 34 -5.54 -3.96 12.79
N GLY A 35 -4.43 -4.36 12.16
CA GLY A 35 -3.10 -4.24 12.74
C GLY A 35 -2.56 -2.83 12.50
N GLU A 36 -2.79 -1.92 13.43
CA GLU A 36 -2.23 -0.57 13.42
C GLU A 36 -1.53 -0.29 14.74
N PRO A 37 -0.47 0.56 14.75
CA PRO A 37 0.13 1.01 15.99
C PRO A 37 -0.90 1.73 16.87
N ASP A 38 -0.94 1.39 18.15
CA ASP A 38 -1.78 2.04 19.16
C ASP A 38 -1.19 3.34 19.69
N MET A 39 0.10 3.57 19.43
CA MET A 39 0.81 4.79 19.80
C MET A 39 0.60 5.91 18.78
N PRO A 40 0.43 7.17 19.22
CA PRO A 40 0.34 8.30 18.32
C PRO A 40 1.65 8.48 17.52
N THR A 41 1.54 9.13 16.38
CA THR A 41 2.71 9.51 15.58
C THR A 41 3.70 10.31 16.43
N PRO A 42 5.00 9.98 16.41
CA PRO A 42 6.02 10.71 17.16
C PRO A 42 5.99 12.22 16.89
N GLU A 43 6.17 13.01 17.94
CA GLU A 43 6.09 14.49 17.88
C GLU A 43 7.04 15.07 16.81
N LEU A 44 8.24 14.52 16.68
CA LEU A 44 9.21 14.95 15.66
C LEU A 44 8.62 14.86 14.24
N VAL A 45 7.89 13.77 13.95
CA VAL A 45 7.27 13.56 12.63
C VAL A 45 6.09 14.53 12.42
N CYS A 46 5.25 14.70 13.45
CA CYS A 46 4.14 15.64 13.41
C CYS A 46 4.63 17.07 13.16
N ARG A 47 5.68 17.49 13.87
CA ARG A 47 6.28 18.82 13.71
C ARG A 47 6.86 19.01 12.31
N ALA A 48 7.64 18.07 11.81
CA ALA A 48 8.20 18.13 10.46
C ALA A 48 7.11 18.25 9.38
N GLY A 49 6.00 17.53 9.53
CA GLY A 49 4.85 17.63 8.62
C GLY A 49 4.18 19.01 8.69
N ALA A 50 3.97 19.55 9.90
CA ALA A 50 3.40 20.89 10.09
C ALA A 50 4.30 22.00 9.50
N GLU A 51 5.61 21.92 9.73
CA GLU A 51 6.59 22.84 9.17
C GLU A 51 6.61 22.80 7.63
N ALA A 52 6.54 21.61 7.03
CA ALA A 52 6.49 21.47 5.58
C ALA A 52 5.25 22.17 4.98
N LEU A 53 4.09 22.04 5.63
CA LEU A 53 2.87 22.74 5.23
C LEU A 53 3.00 24.26 5.37
N GLN A 54 3.56 24.75 6.47
CA GLN A 54 3.80 26.17 6.70
C GLN A 54 4.79 26.79 5.69
N GLN A 55 5.75 25.99 5.24
CA GLN A 55 6.72 26.38 4.20
C GLN A 55 6.12 26.31 2.77
N GLY A 56 4.86 25.91 2.62
CA GLY A 56 4.20 25.79 1.32
C GLY A 56 4.68 24.62 0.49
N LEU A 57 5.23 23.57 1.08
CA LEU A 57 5.65 22.35 0.37
C LEU A 57 4.43 21.50 -0.01
N THR A 58 3.50 22.11 -0.76
CA THR A 58 2.19 21.56 -1.11
C THR A 58 1.97 21.42 -2.62
N HIS A 59 3.02 21.53 -3.41
CA HIS A 59 2.98 21.43 -4.86
C HIS A 59 3.30 20.03 -5.36
N TYR A 60 3.08 19.79 -6.65
CA TYR A 60 3.43 18.52 -7.28
C TYR A 60 4.89 18.17 -7.12
N THR A 61 5.14 16.91 -6.81
CA THR A 61 6.48 16.32 -6.78
C THR A 61 6.78 15.60 -8.09
N PRO A 62 8.04 15.25 -8.39
CA PRO A 62 8.35 14.32 -9.46
C PRO A 62 7.59 13.01 -9.30
N ASN A 63 7.23 12.33 -10.40
CA ASN A 63 6.45 11.10 -10.40
C ASN A 63 7.04 9.99 -9.53
N ALA A 64 8.38 9.91 -9.47
CA ALA A 64 9.06 8.93 -8.61
C ALA A 64 9.16 9.37 -7.13
N GLY A 65 8.65 10.54 -6.77
CA GLY A 65 8.82 11.16 -5.46
C GLY A 65 10.05 12.08 -5.37
N THR A 66 10.15 12.84 -4.28
CA THR A 66 11.26 13.77 -4.08
C THR A 66 12.59 13.04 -3.95
N MET A 67 13.66 13.60 -4.53
CA MET A 67 14.99 13.02 -4.45
C MET A 67 15.50 12.92 -3.01
N GLN A 68 15.12 13.89 -2.17
CA GLN A 68 15.47 13.89 -0.75
C GLN A 68 14.93 12.63 -0.03
N LEU A 69 13.64 12.30 -0.23
CA LEU A 69 13.02 11.12 0.37
C LEU A 69 13.63 9.82 -0.18
N ARG A 70 13.87 9.77 -1.50
CA ARG A 70 14.48 8.60 -2.14
C ARG A 70 15.90 8.32 -1.64
N ARG A 71 16.71 9.36 -1.42
CA ARG A 71 18.04 9.22 -0.81
C ARG A 71 17.96 8.71 0.63
N ALA A 72 17.09 9.28 1.45
CA ALA A 72 16.91 8.83 2.83
C ALA A 72 16.46 7.36 2.91
N ILE A 73 15.63 6.90 1.96
CA ILE A 73 15.24 5.49 1.86
C ILE A 73 16.41 4.62 1.42
N ALA A 74 17.19 5.04 0.40
CA ALA A 74 18.36 4.30 -0.05
C ALA A 74 19.37 4.09 1.08
N GLU A 75 19.65 5.13 1.85
CA GLU A 75 20.56 5.09 3.01
C GLU A 75 20.08 4.13 4.09
N ARG A 76 18.77 4.11 4.36
CA ARG A 76 18.18 3.26 5.42
C ARG A 76 17.94 1.81 4.97
N ALA A 77 17.59 1.58 3.71
CA ALA A 77 17.28 0.27 3.15
C ALA A 77 18.51 -0.54 2.73
N SER A 78 19.71 0.03 2.86
CA SER A 78 20.98 -0.65 2.56
C SER A 78 21.27 -1.77 3.55
N VAL A 79 20.55 -2.88 3.41
CA VAL A 79 20.74 -4.13 4.17
C VAL A 79 21.74 -5.06 3.48
N ALA A 80 22.11 -4.75 2.24
CA ALA A 80 23.01 -5.53 1.42
C ALA A 80 24.26 -4.72 1.04
N PRO A 81 25.37 -5.37 0.67
CA PRO A 81 26.60 -4.69 0.24
C PRO A 81 26.45 -3.84 -1.03
N VAL A 82 25.31 -3.96 -1.71
CA VAL A 82 24.94 -3.16 -2.88
C VAL A 82 23.80 -2.24 -2.48
N GLY A 83 24.10 -0.93 -2.39
CA GLY A 83 23.08 0.10 -2.14
C GLY A 83 22.16 0.28 -3.35
N TYR A 84 20.95 0.82 -3.11
CA TYR A 84 20.02 1.21 -4.18
C TYR A 84 20.41 2.59 -4.75
N ASP A 85 20.34 2.75 -6.09
CA ASP A 85 20.41 4.06 -6.72
C ASP A 85 19.10 4.83 -6.48
N PRO A 86 19.12 5.91 -5.68
CA PRO A 86 17.92 6.68 -5.40
C PRO A 86 17.33 7.35 -6.66
N ALA A 87 18.10 7.50 -7.73
CA ALA A 87 17.63 8.13 -8.95
C ALA A 87 16.85 7.18 -9.86
N GLN A 88 17.17 5.89 -9.85
CA GLN A 88 16.64 4.93 -10.83
C GLN A 88 15.91 3.73 -10.20
N GLU A 89 16.20 3.38 -8.93
CA GLU A 89 15.72 2.13 -8.33
C GLU A 89 14.71 2.33 -7.20
N ILE A 90 14.28 3.59 -6.93
CA ILE A 90 13.31 3.90 -5.88
C ILE A 90 12.17 4.75 -6.42
N ILE A 91 10.94 4.28 -6.20
CA ILE A 91 9.69 4.99 -6.48
C ILE A 91 8.88 5.11 -5.18
N ILE A 92 8.38 6.31 -4.91
CA ILE A 92 7.47 6.57 -3.79
C ILE A 92 6.03 6.38 -4.25
N THR A 93 5.26 5.63 -3.49
CA THR A 93 3.85 5.31 -3.80
C THR A 93 2.93 5.64 -2.63
N ASN A 94 1.62 5.57 -2.86
CA ASN A 94 0.62 5.71 -1.81
C ASN A 94 0.53 4.43 -0.97
N GLY A 95 1.53 4.23 -0.11
CA GLY A 95 1.68 3.06 0.74
C GLY A 95 2.03 1.77 -0.02
N GLY A 96 2.25 0.68 0.73
CA GLY A 96 2.63 -0.62 0.17
C GLY A 96 1.58 -1.22 -0.78
N MET A 97 0.30 -0.95 -0.54
CA MET A 97 -0.77 -1.39 -1.44
C MET A 97 -0.67 -0.72 -2.82
N GLY A 98 -0.34 0.57 -2.86
CA GLY A 98 -0.07 1.29 -4.11
C GLY A 98 1.14 0.71 -4.84
N ALA A 99 2.22 0.41 -4.11
CA ALA A 99 3.42 -0.19 -4.67
C ALA A 99 3.13 -1.55 -5.34
N LEU A 100 2.44 -2.45 -4.63
CA LEU A 100 2.08 -3.76 -5.16
C LEU A 100 1.14 -3.69 -6.36
N SER A 101 0.14 -2.78 -6.33
CA SER A 101 -0.75 -2.60 -7.47
C SER A 101 0.00 -2.15 -8.73
N LEU A 102 0.91 -1.19 -8.59
CA LEU A 102 1.74 -0.73 -9.71
C LEU A 102 2.68 -1.84 -10.20
N LEU A 103 3.31 -2.58 -9.27
CA LEU A 103 4.17 -3.70 -9.62
C LEU A 103 3.41 -4.75 -10.43
N PHE A 104 2.25 -5.20 -9.95
CA PHE A 104 1.45 -6.21 -10.64
C PHE A 104 0.95 -5.75 -12.01
N LEU A 105 0.58 -4.47 -12.16
CA LEU A 105 0.21 -3.90 -13.44
C LEU A 105 1.35 -3.89 -14.46
N VAL A 106 2.60 -3.82 -13.99
CA VAL A 106 3.78 -3.79 -14.87
C VAL A 106 4.27 -5.19 -15.24
N ILE A 107 4.18 -6.16 -14.31
CA ILE A 107 4.81 -7.46 -14.50
C ILE A 107 3.85 -8.57 -14.91
N LEU A 108 2.52 -8.42 -14.70
CA LEU A 108 1.55 -9.47 -14.97
C LEU A 108 0.85 -9.30 -16.32
N ASN A 109 0.79 -10.37 -17.08
CA ASN A 109 -0.17 -10.54 -18.15
C ASN A 109 -1.44 -11.23 -17.63
N ASP A 110 -2.52 -11.17 -18.40
CA ASP A 110 -3.74 -11.91 -18.06
C ASP A 110 -3.45 -13.43 -18.05
N GLY A 111 -3.69 -14.06 -16.91
CA GLY A 111 -3.47 -15.49 -16.68
C GLY A 111 -2.13 -15.88 -16.06
N ASP A 112 -1.21 -14.94 -15.87
CA ASP A 112 0.05 -15.24 -15.17
C ASP A 112 -0.21 -15.67 -13.72
N GLU A 113 0.49 -16.69 -13.25
CA GLU A 113 0.36 -17.23 -11.91
C GLU A 113 1.29 -16.52 -10.92
N ILE A 114 0.75 -16.18 -9.75
CA ILE A 114 1.52 -15.66 -8.62
C ILE A 114 1.33 -16.54 -7.40
N LEU A 115 2.46 -17.04 -6.88
CA LEU A 115 2.50 -17.77 -5.62
C LEU A 115 2.28 -16.80 -4.46
N ILE A 116 1.29 -17.08 -3.63
CA ILE A 116 0.95 -16.31 -2.43
C ILE A 116 0.97 -17.26 -1.24
N GLN A 117 1.77 -16.92 -0.22
CA GLN A 117 1.82 -17.72 1.01
C GLN A 117 0.47 -17.75 1.74
N ASP A 118 0.21 -18.79 2.52
CA ASP A 118 -0.95 -18.89 3.40
C ASP A 118 -0.44 -19.19 4.84
N PRO A 119 -0.81 -18.40 5.86
CA PRO A 119 -1.71 -17.24 5.85
C PRO A 119 -1.09 -15.98 5.22
N GLN A 120 -1.94 -15.11 4.68
CA GLN A 120 -1.56 -13.92 3.94
C GLN A 120 -2.41 -12.70 4.27
N TRP A 121 -1.96 -11.53 3.81
CA TRP A 121 -2.78 -10.33 3.79
C TRP A 121 -3.88 -10.46 2.72
N LEU A 122 -5.15 -10.33 3.13
CA LEU A 122 -6.32 -10.62 2.29
C LEU A 122 -6.36 -9.86 0.95
N ASN A 123 -5.76 -8.68 0.89
CA ASN A 123 -5.81 -7.85 -0.31
C ASN A 123 -4.90 -8.34 -1.44
N TYR A 124 -3.88 -9.18 -1.17
CA TYR A 124 -2.97 -9.66 -2.21
C TYR A 124 -3.72 -10.43 -3.31
N VAL A 125 -4.62 -11.33 -2.92
CA VAL A 125 -5.44 -12.09 -3.87
C VAL A 125 -6.26 -11.15 -4.76
N ALA A 126 -6.93 -10.17 -4.15
CA ALA A 126 -7.76 -9.23 -4.89
C ALA A 126 -6.94 -8.37 -5.85
N GLN A 127 -5.74 -7.91 -5.44
CA GLN A 127 -4.84 -7.14 -6.30
C GLN A 127 -4.35 -7.93 -7.50
N VAL A 128 -3.89 -9.18 -7.29
CA VAL A 128 -3.45 -10.08 -8.36
C VAL A 128 -4.59 -10.30 -9.36
N GLN A 129 -5.78 -10.65 -8.88
CA GLN A 129 -6.95 -10.86 -9.73
C GLN A 129 -7.37 -9.61 -10.51
N TYR A 130 -7.32 -8.44 -9.86
CA TYR A 130 -7.62 -7.17 -10.51
C TYR A 130 -6.66 -6.85 -11.65
N CYS A 131 -5.37 -7.17 -11.46
CA CYS A 131 -4.34 -7.01 -12.49
C CYS A 131 -4.34 -8.10 -13.57
N GLY A 132 -5.26 -9.07 -13.51
CA GLY A 132 -5.39 -10.13 -14.50
C GLY A 132 -4.64 -11.43 -14.16
N GLY A 133 -3.89 -11.44 -13.06
CA GLY A 133 -3.15 -12.62 -12.62
C GLY A 133 -4.03 -13.66 -11.91
N VAL A 134 -3.47 -14.85 -11.75
CA VAL A 134 -4.05 -16.01 -11.05
C VAL A 134 -3.30 -16.26 -9.75
N PRO A 135 -3.93 -16.03 -8.58
CA PRO A 135 -3.28 -16.31 -7.30
C PRO A 135 -3.25 -17.81 -7.04
N VAL A 136 -2.05 -18.36 -6.80
CA VAL A 136 -1.80 -19.77 -6.44
C VAL A 136 -1.29 -19.83 -5.00
N ARG A 137 -1.82 -20.77 -4.18
CA ARG A 137 -1.43 -21.00 -2.78
C ARG A 137 -0.57 -22.23 -2.63
#